data_8bcea72665c23ee2b18d2d9feec595c8
#
_entry.id   8bcea72665c23ee2b18d2d9feec595c8
#
_cell.length_a   1.000
_cell.length_b   1.000
_cell.length_c   1.000
_cell.angle_alpha   90.00
_cell.angle_beta   90.00
_cell.angle_gamma   90.00
#
_symmetry.space_group_name_H-M   'P 1'
#
loop_
_entity.id
_entity.type
_entity.pdbx_description
1 polymer ?
#
loop_
_entity_poly.entity_id
_entity_poly.type
_entity_poly.pdbx_seq_one_letter_code
_entity_poly.pdbx_strand_id
1 'polypeptide(L)'
;MTVVLLLLLSAFEFPGYTGRSSAMLAGAAVPDWQHSLFLNPALSMDADRVQAGVVYSRPYGLPGLEWGKACAGWSSARLGAGAGLSVLSLDRYHEYDAQTVIGGMPARNVAVGLGMHALVVEAGQNHDDFVPAVDAGVCWHSGRLRVGAAGLRLNAPRWRDGTELPLRVVLAGSWQPVDEVLLALDLSREQSDEDAAFGAEFRLIPQLGLRFGVGTAPLRFAAGLAAAVGPVGFEYAYQFHPVLKESHVFGLRAAWH
;
A
#
# COMPACT_ATOMS: atom_id res chain seq x y z
N MET A 1 27.53 10.70 -6.21
CA MET A 1 26.34 11.18 -5.49
C MET A 1 25.20 10.14 -5.43
N THR A 2 25.04 9.29 -6.43
CA THR A 2 23.97 8.26 -6.52
C THR A 2 24.13 7.15 -5.46
N VAL A 3 25.35 6.74 -5.13
CA VAL A 3 25.63 5.67 -4.14
C VAL A 3 25.29 6.08 -2.69
N VAL A 4 25.38 7.36 -2.36
CA VAL A 4 25.07 7.87 -1.01
C VAL A 4 23.55 7.88 -0.77
N LEU A 5 22.74 8.03 -1.81
CA LEU A 5 21.28 8.01 -1.68
C LEU A 5 20.76 6.58 -1.45
N LEU A 6 21.40 5.56 -2.04
CA LEU A 6 21.08 4.15 -1.82
C LEU A 6 21.38 3.67 -0.39
N LEU A 7 22.34 4.31 0.30
CA LEU A 7 22.67 4.01 1.70
C LEU A 7 21.67 4.63 2.71
N LEU A 8 20.78 5.52 2.26
CA LEU A 8 19.75 6.16 3.09
C LEU A 8 18.36 5.53 2.93
N LEU A 9 18.18 4.67 1.93
CA LEU A 9 16.94 3.94 1.70
C LEU A 9 17.21 2.48 2.05
N SER A 10 16.54 1.94 3.05
CA SER A 10 16.51 0.50 3.26
C SER A 10 15.74 -0.15 2.12
N ALA A 11 16.09 -1.41 1.78
CA ALA A 11 15.35 -2.16 0.78
C ALA A 11 13.87 -2.27 1.20
N PHE A 12 12.96 -2.15 0.22
CA PHE A 12 11.51 -2.24 0.43
C PHE A 12 10.89 -1.13 1.31
N GLU A 13 11.50 0.05 1.35
CA GLU A 13 10.87 1.24 1.95
C GLU A 13 9.70 1.78 1.16
N PHE A 14 9.58 1.41 -0.13
CA PHE A 14 8.39 1.68 -0.93
C PHE A 14 7.38 0.55 -0.78
N PRO A 15 6.55 0.57 0.26
CA PRO A 15 5.47 -0.41 0.38
C PRO A 15 4.46 -0.11 -0.71
N GLY A 16 4.36 -0.97 -1.68
CA GLY A 16 3.40 -1.00 -2.77
C GLY A 16 2.22 -0.04 -2.69
N TYR A 17 2.40 1.21 -3.05
CA TYR A 17 1.34 2.21 -3.05
C TYR A 17 0.32 1.95 -4.15
N THR A 18 -0.93 2.34 -3.92
CA THR A 18 -1.92 2.58 -4.98
C THR A 18 -2.04 4.08 -5.20
N GLY A 19 -2.68 4.51 -6.26
CA GLY A 19 -3.01 5.93 -6.41
C GLY A 19 -3.83 6.45 -5.22
N ARG A 20 -4.70 5.60 -4.64
CA ARG A 20 -5.52 5.95 -3.48
C ARG A 20 -4.70 6.12 -2.21
N SER A 21 -3.92 5.12 -1.80
CA SER A 21 -3.09 5.22 -0.60
C SER A 21 -2.00 6.28 -0.72
N SER A 22 -1.46 6.48 -1.92
CA SER A 22 -0.49 7.55 -2.19
C SER A 22 -1.07 8.94 -2.00
N ALA A 23 -2.33 9.15 -2.41
CA ALA A 23 -2.99 10.44 -2.27
C ALA A 23 -3.51 10.71 -0.86
N MET A 24 -3.93 9.68 -0.14
CA MET A 24 -4.48 9.80 1.22
C MET A 24 -3.41 9.65 2.30
N LEU A 25 -2.25 9.05 2.00
CA LEU A 25 -1.19 8.65 2.95
C LEU A 25 -1.66 7.70 4.06
N ALA A 26 -2.96 7.48 4.20
CA ALA A 26 -3.61 6.55 5.12
C ALA A 26 -4.49 5.57 4.35
N GLY A 27 -4.50 4.29 4.73
CA GLY A 27 -5.20 3.27 3.95
C GLY A 27 -5.44 1.93 4.62
N ALA A 28 -4.84 1.67 5.80
CA ALA A 28 -4.89 0.34 6.42
C ALA A 28 -6.25 -0.08 6.99
N ALA A 29 -7.24 0.85 7.04
CA ALA A 29 -8.65 0.56 7.31
C ALA A 29 -9.60 1.09 6.22
N VAL A 30 -9.07 1.63 5.12
CA VAL A 30 -9.85 2.11 3.98
C VAL A 30 -10.34 0.92 3.15
N PRO A 31 -11.62 0.87 2.76
CA PRO A 31 -12.16 -0.24 1.97
C PRO A 31 -11.57 -0.23 0.54
N ASP A 32 -10.45 -0.92 0.38
CA ASP A 32 -9.75 -1.10 -0.89
C ASP A 32 -8.93 -2.39 -0.83
N TRP A 33 -9.29 -3.38 -1.64
CA TRP A 33 -8.65 -4.69 -1.61
C TRP A 33 -7.15 -4.63 -1.98
N GLN A 34 -6.73 -3.66 -2.81
CA GLN A 34 -5.33 -3.52 -3.20
C GLN A 34 -4.43 -3.21 -2.00
N HIS A 35 -4.98 -2.55 -0.97
CA HIS A 35 -4.29 -2.29 0.28
C HIS A 35 -4.01 -3.57 1.10
N SER A 36 -4.71 -4.67 0.80
CA SER A 36 -4.47 -5.96 1.46
C SER A 36 -3.08 -6.52 1.21
N LEU A 37 -2.48 -6.18 0.08
CA LEU A 37 -1.18 -6.69 -0.33
C LEU A 37 0.00 -5.99 0.38
N PHE A 38 -0.22 -4.86 1.09
CA PHE A 38 0.90 -4.09 1.67
C PHE A 38 0.56 -3.23 2.89
N LEU A 39 -0.70 -3.07 3.25
CA LEU A 39 -1.11 -2.29 4.43
C LEU A 39 -1.83 -3.12 5.47
N ASN A 40 -2.82 -3.94 5.09
CA ASN A 40 -3.58 -4.77 6.01
C ASN A 40 -4.22 -5.95 5.27
N PRO A 41 -3.73 -7.18 5.45
CA PRO A 41 -4.24 -8.37 4.77
C PRO A 41 -5.74 -8.62 4.93
N ALA A 42 -6.37 -8.13 5.99
CA ALA A 42 -7.81 -8.26 6.22
C ALA A 42 -8.66 -7.55 5.15
N LEU A 43 -8.10 -6.56 4.43
CA LEU A 43 -8.78 -5.82 3.36
C LEU A 43 -8.94 -6.65 2.07
N SER A 44 -8.39 -7.86 2.00
CA SER A 44 -8.64 -8.80 0.90
C SER A 44 -10.12 -9.14 0.73
N MET A 45 -10.93 -8.92 1.77
CA MET A 45 -12.38 -9.08 1.73
C MET A 45 -13.13 -7.94 1.03
N ASP A 46 -12.45 -6.83 0.73
CA ASP A 46 -13.04 -5.64 0.10
C ASP A 46 -13.00 -5.66 -1.44
N ALA A 47 -12.66 -6.79 -2.06
CA ALA A 47 -12.73 -6.92 -3.50
C ALA A 47 -14.18 -7.09 -3.99
N ASP A 48 -14.53 -6.41 -5.08
CA ASP A 48 -15.80 -6.61 -5.78
C ASP A 48 -15.66 -7.79 -6.77
N ARG A 49 -15.86 -9.02 -6.28
CA ARG A 49 -15.66 -10.28 -7.02
C ARG A 49 -14.26 -10.43 -7.60
N VAL A 50 -14.00 -9.92 -8.81
CA VAL A 50 -12.67 -9.94 -9.44
C VAL A 50 -12.22 -8.52 -9.72
N GLN A 51 -11.01 -8.21 -9.30
CA GLN A 51 -10.38 -6.91 -9.57
C GLN A 51 -8.95 -7.10 -10.01
N ALA A 52 -8.47 -6.19 -10.85
CA ALA A 52 -7.06 -6.10 -11.22
C ALA A 52 -6.62 -4.64 -11.21
N GLY A 53 -5.34 -4.41 -11.01
CA GLY A 53 -4.77 -3.08 -11.03
C GLY A 53 -3.31 -3.06 -11.42
N VAL A 54 -2.89 -1.94 -11.99
CA VAL A 54 -1.50 -1.62 -12.25
C VAL A 54 -1.22 -0.21 -11.72
N VAL A 55 -0.02 -0.03 -11.19
CA VAL A 55 0.43 1.26 -10.66
C VAL A 55 1.84 1.51 -11.18
N TYR A 56 2.13 2.74 -11.48
CA TYR A 56 3.45 3.20 -11.87
C TYR A 56 3.78 4.50 -11.14
N SER A 57 5.02 4.64 -10.71
CA SER A 57 5.53 5.86 -10.07
C SER A 57 6.99 6.08 -10.46
N ARG A 58 7.36 7.33 -10.48
CA ARG A 58 8.76 7.78 -10.44
C ARG A 58 8.99 8.50 -9.11
N PRO A 59 9.45 7.75 -8.09
CA PRO A 59 9.60 8.30 -6.75
C PRO A 59 10.57 9.48 -6.73
N TYR A 60 10.20 10.54 -6.02
CA TYR A 60 11.00 11.76 -5.82
C TYR A 60 11.49 12.44 -7.10
N GLY A 61 10.87 12.18 -8.25
CA GLY A 61 11.31 12.69 -9.53
C GLY A 61 12.76 12.33 -9.90
N LEU A 62 13.35 11.31 -9.26
CA LEU A 62 14.73 10.90 -9.49
C LEU A 62 14.87 10.19 -10.84
N PRO A 63 15.77 10.65 -11.72
CA PRO A 63 16.02 9.97 -12.97
C PRO A 63 16.51 8.54 -12.75
N GLY A 64 15.91 7.58 -13.48
CA GLY A 64 16.25 6.16 -13.39
C GLY A 64 15.63 5.41 -12.23
N LEU A 65 15.09 6.09 -11.20
CA LEU A 65 14.33 5.43 -10.15
C LEU A 65 12.88 5.26 -10.62
N GLU A 66 12.47 4.02 -10.83
CA GLU A 66 11.14 3.67 -11.28
C GLU A 66 10.55 2.58 -10.38
N TRP A 67 9.28 2.70 -10.10
CA TRP A 67 8.53 1.72 -9.34
C TRP A 67 7.23 1.37 -10.05
N GLY A 68 6.93 0.09 -10.11
CA GLY A 68 5.71 -0.42 -10.71
C GLY A 68 5.12 -1.58 -9.92
N LYS A 69 3.79 -1.76 -10.02
CA LYS A 69 3.06 -2.87 -9.42
C LYS A 69 1.95 -3.33 -10.35
N ALA A 70 1.78 -4.65 -10.45
CA ALA A 70 0.60 -5.28 -11.03
C ALA A 70 -0.02 -6.22 -9.98
N CYS A 71 -1.34 -6.25 -9.89
CA CYS A 71 -2.02 -7.08 -8.92
C CYS A 71 -3.41 -7.50 -9.40
N ALA A 72 -3.88 -8.63 -8.88
CA ALA A 72 -5.24 -9.11 -9.07
C ALA A 72 -5.78 -9.71 -7.78
N GLY A 73 -7.07 -9.59 -7.56
CA GLY A 73 -7.75 -10.10 -6.38
C GLY A 73 -9.17 -10.53 -6.67
N TRP A 74 -9.65 -11.36 -5.77
CA TRP A 74 -11.00 -11.89 -5.79
C TRP A 74 -11.55 -11.96 -4.38
N SER A 75 -12.84 -11.71 -4.22
CA SER A 75 -13.54 -12.01 -2.98
C SER A 75 -14.94 -12.58 -3.20
N SER A 76 -15.40 -13.27 -2.18
CA SER A 76 -16.77 -13.77 -2.00
C SER A 76 -17.29 -13.24 -0.67
N ALA A 77 -18.50 -13.62 -0.29
CA ALA A 77 -19.10 -13.21 0.98
C ALA A 77 -18.28 -13.61 2.24
N ARG A 78 -17.38 -14.59 2.15
CA ARG A 78 -16.64 -15.12 3.31
C ARG A 78 -15.12 -15.23 3.12
N LEU A 79 -14.65 -15.23 1.90
CA LEU A 79 -13.24 -15.45 1.57
C LEU A 79 -12.79 -14.41 0.54
N GLY A 80 -11.58 -13.92 0.70
CA GLY A 80 -10.90 -13.08 -0.25
C GLY A 80 -9.47 -13.55 -0.47
N ALA A 81 -8.97 -13.36 -1.67
CA ALA A 81 -7.59 -13.67 -2.02
C ALA A 81 -7.06 -12.68 -3.04
N GLY A 82 -5.76 -12.50 -3.08
CA GLY A 82 -5.10 -11.64 -4.04
C GLY A 82 -3.64 -12.01 -4.23
N ALA A 83 -3.09 -11.56 -5.34
CA ALA A 83 -1.68 -11.66 -5.65
C ALA A 83 -1.20 -10.39 -6.36
N GLY A 84 0.07 -10.08 -6.20
CA GLY A 84 0.71 -8.93 -6.84
C GLY A 84 2.20 -9.14 -7.02
N LEU A 85 2.76 -8.35 -7.91
CA LEU A 85 4.19 -8.21 -8.11
C LEU A 85 4.50 -6.73 -8.16
N SER A 86 5.42 -6.27 -7.31
CA SER A 86 5.99 -4.93 -7.40
C SER A 86 7.49 -5.01 -7.74
N VAL A 87 7.95 -4.02 -8.46
CA VAL A 87 9.33 -3.88 -8.92
C VAL A 87 9.78 -2.44 -8.68
N LEU A 88 10.88 -2.27 -7.98
CA LEU A 88 11.64 -1.02 -7.95
C LEU A 88 12.92 -1.21 -8.77
N SER A 89 13.27 -0.23 -9.55
CA SER A 89 14.45 -0.28 -10.43
C SER A 89 15.23 1.02 -10.36
N LEU A 90 16.55 0.91 -10.20
CA LEU A 90 17.50 2.02 -10.28
C LEU A 90 18.83 1.51 -10.83
N ASP A 91 19.14 1.80 -12.08
CA ASP A 91 20.36 1.35 -12.79
C ASP A 91 20.54 -0.19 -12.71
N ARG A 92 21.48 -0.65 -11.88
CA ARG A 92 21.80 -2.07 -11.64
C ARG A 92 21.26 -2.61 -10.33
N TYR A 93 20.37 -1.87 -9.68
CA TYR A 93 19.71 -2.25 -8.45
C TYR A 93 18.23 -2.49 -8.72
N HIS A 94 17.74 -3.65 -8.35
CA HIS A 94 16.33 -4.01 -8.51
C HIS A 94 15.82 -4.67 -7.23
N GLU A 95 14.60 -4.31 -6.87
CA GLU A 95 13.82 -4.98 -5.82
C GLU A 95 12.58 -5.59 -6.45
N TYR A 96 12.29 -6.83 -6.12
CA TYR A 96 11.07 -7.52 -6.52
C TYR A 96 10.34 -8.00 -5.27
N ASP A 97 9.05 -7.74 -5.20
CA ASP A 97 8.19 -8.25 -4.14
C ASP A 97 6.99 -8.97 -4.77
N ALA A 98 7.05 -10.29 -4.77
CA ALA A 98 5.91 -11.13 -5.14
C ALA A 98 5.05 -11.37 -3.91
N GLN A 99 3.79 -10.95 -3.98
CA GLN A 99 2.86 -10.87 -2.86
C GLN A 99 1.67 -11.79 -3.07
N THR A 100 1.22 -12.44 -2.00
CA THR A 100 -0.04 -13.16 -1.97
C THR A 100 -0.77 -12.84 -0.67
N VAL A 101 -2.10 -12.82 -0.72
CA VAL A 101 -2.95 -12.57 0.45
C VAL A 101 -4.15 -13.49 0.43
N ILE A 102 -4.55 -13.94 1.60
CA ILE A 102 -5.81 -14.63 1.82
C ILE A 102 -6.48 -14.06 3.07
N GLY A 103 -7.78 -13.88 3.02
CA GLY A 103 -8.56 -13.41 4.16
C GLY A 103 -9.91 -14.07 4.26
N GLY A 104 -10.54 -13.88 5.41
CA GLY A 104 -11.86 -14.42 5.69
C GLY A 104 -12.63 -13.58 6.72
N MET A 105 -13.94 -13.81 6.78
CA MET A 105 -14.84 -13.18 7.76
C MET A 105 -15.30 -14.22 8.80
N PRO A 106 -14.59 -14.39 9.92
CA PRO A 106 -15.01 -15.28 11.00
C PRO A 106 -16.28 -14.83 11.71
N ALA A 107 -16.58 -13.52 11.65
CA ALA A 107 -17.82 -12.92 12.15
C ALA A 107 -18.32 -11.85 11.18
N ARG A 108 -19.61 -11.48 11.29
CA ARG A 108 -20.27 -10.53 10.38
C ARG A 108 -19.52 -9.21 10.18
N ASN A 109 -18.82 -8.77 11.23
CA ASN A 109 -18.22 -7.44 11.28
C ASN A 109 -16.69 -7.52 11.44
N VAL A 110 -16.09 -8.70 11.34
CA VAL A 110 -14.66 -8.91 11.55
C VAL A 110 -14.08 -9.64 10.34
N ALA A 111 -13.15 -9.01 9.68
CA ALA A 111 -12.30 -9.62 8.67
C ALA A 111 -10.91 -9.89 9.26
N VAL A 112 -10.30 -11.00 8.88
CA VAL A 112 -8.91 -11.35 9.20
C VAL A 112 -8.18 -11.72 7.92
N GLY A 113 -6.88 -11.53 7.88
CA GLY A 113 -6.09 -11.89 6.70
C GLY A 113 -4.64 -12.21 7.03
N LEU A 114 -4.04 -13.00 6.15
CA LEU A 114 -2.63 -13.34 6.14
C LEU A 114 -2.04 -12.98 4.79
N GLY A 115 -0.85 -12.39 4.80
CA GLY A 115 -0.05 -12.06 3.62
C GLY A 115 1.27 -12.82 3.63
N MET A 116 1.76 -13.13 2.45
CA MET A 116 3.10 -13.70 2.24
C MET A 116 3.80 -12.93 1.13
N HIS A 117 5.08 -12.68 1.34
CA HIS A 117 5.95 -11.96 0.41
C HIS A 117 7.18 -12.81 0.08
N ALA A 118 7.58 -12.79 -1.17
CA ALA A 118 8.87 -13.25 -1.63
C ALA A 118 9.68 -12.02 -2.07
N LEU A 119 10.56 -11.56 -1.18
CA LEU A 119 11.36 -10.36 -1.38
C LEU A 119 12.70 -10.75 -2.00
N VAL A 120 13.03 -10.15 -3.14
CA VAL A 120 14.28 -10.37 -3.87
C VAL A 120 14.97 -9.03 -4.10
N VAL A 121 16.26 -8.96 -3.81
CA VAL A 121 17.11 -7.81 -4.17
C VAL A 121 18.19 -8.30 -5.11
N GLU A 122 18.33 -7.61 -6.23
CA GLU A 122 19.45 -7.78 -7.18
C GLU A 122 20.31 -6.52 -7.18
N ALA A 123 21.57 -6.63 -6.77
CA ALA A 123 22.50 -5.51 -6.68
C ALA A 123 23.81 -5.81 -7.41
N GLY A 124 23.92 -5.41 -8.69
CA GLY A 124 25.13 -5.60 -9.49
C GLY A 124 25.40 -7.05 -9.91
N GLN A 125 26.65 -7.46 -10.04
CA GLN A 125 27.03 -8.72 -10.69
C GLN A 125 27.13 -9.92 -9.75
N ASN A 126 26.68 -9.98 -8.54
CA ASN A 126 26.76 -11.17 -7.67
C ASN A 126 26.16 -10.92 -6.27
N HIS A 127 25.20 -10.04 -6.14
CA HIS A 127 24.58 -9.72 -4.85
C HIS A 127 23.05 -9.90 -4.94
N ASP A 128 22.64 -11.14 -5.24
CA ASP A 128 21.22 -11.50 -5.22
C ASP A 128 20.89 -12.08 -3.84
N ASP A 129 19.84 -11.58 -3.24
CA ASP A 129 19.35 -12.10 -1.97
C ASP A 129 17.83 -12.28 -1.99
N PHE A 130 17.35 -13.25 -1.23
CA PHE A 130 15.96 -13.62 -1.13
C PHE A 130 15.56 -13.86 0.33
N VAL A 131 14.46 -13.24 0.75
CA VAL A 131 13.86 -13.48 2.06
C VAL A 131 12.34 -13.56 1.98
N PRO A 132 11.70 -14.53 2.65
CA PRO A 132 10.26 -14.56 2.81
C PRO A 132 9.83 -13.64 3.95
N ALA A 133 8.72 -12.93 3.77
CA ALA A 133 8.08 -12.16 4.83
C ALA A 133 6.60 -12.59 5.00
N VAL A 134 6.08 -12.42 6.21
CA VAL A 134 4.71 -12.80 6.57
C VAL A 134 4.02 -11.64 7.24
N ASP A 135 2.80 -11.37 6.83
CA ASP A 135 1.93 -10.33 7.35
C ASP A 135 0.64 -10.91 7.93
N ALA A 136 0.06 -10.25 8.91
CA ALA A 136 -1.28 -10.56 9.40
C ALA A 136 -2.06 -9.28 9.68
N GLY A 137 -3.37 -9.37 9.56
CA GLY A 137 -4.22 -8.22 9.83
C GLY A 137 -5.62 -8.59 10.27
N VAL A 138 -6.25 -7.62 10.92
CA VAL A 138 -7.64 -7.67 11.33
C VAL A 138 -8.32 -6.33 10.99
N CYS A 139 -9.58 -6.38 10.61
CA CYS A 139 -10.41 -5.21 10.40
C CYS A 139 -11.82 -5.47 10.96
N TRP A 140 -12.25 -4.61 11.87
CA TRP A 140 -13.62 -4.57 12.35
C TRP A 140 -14.36 -3.45 11.64
N HIS A 141 -15.62 -3.67 11.28
CA HIS A 141 -16.45 -2.64 10.67
C HIS A 141 -17.86 -2.62 11.29
N SER A 142 -18.42 -1.44 11.44
CA SER A 142 -19.80 -1.25 11.90
C SER A 142 -20.39 -0.02 11.22
N GLY A 143 -21.34 -0.26 10.33
CA GLY A 143 -21.92 0.80 9.53
C GLY A 143 -20.85 1.55 8.73
N ARG A 144 -20.63 2.82 9.06
CA ARG A 144 -19.72 3.74 8.38
C ARG A 144 -18.34 3.85 9.02
N LEU A 145 -18.09 3.10 10.09
CA LEU A 145 -16.82 3.10 10.81
C LEU A 145 -16.08 1.78 10.57
N ARG A 146 -14.77 1.88 10.34
CA ARG A 146 -13.85 0.74 10.31
C ARG A 146 -12.68 1.02 11.24
N VAL A 147 -12.21 -0.03 11.90
CA VAL A 147 -10.98 -0.01 12.72
C VAL A 147 -10.18 -1.25 12.36
N GLY A 148 -8.90 -1.06 12.07
CA GLY A 148 -8.01 -2.13 11.66
C GLY A 148 -6.69 -2.12 12.43
N ALA A 149 -6.06 -3.29 12.47
CA ALA A 149 -4.69 -3.46 12.92
C ALA A 149 -3.98 -4.44 12.00
N ALA A 150 -2.70 -4.18 11.72
CA ALA A 150 -1.86 -5.07 10.95
C ALA A 150 -0.44 -5.13 11.53
N GLY A 151 0.16 -6.31 11.43
CA GLY A 151 1.59 -6.53 11.61
C GLY A 151 2.19 -6.98 10.29
N LEU A 152 3.12 -6.21 9.78
CA LEU A 152 3.81 -6.46 8.54
C LEU A 152 5.22 -6.94 8.85
N ARG A 153 5.70 -7.95 8.10
CA ARG A 153 7.01 -8.58 8.34
C ARG A 153 7.12 -9.17 9.75
N LEU A 154 6.10 -9.92 10.19
CA LEU A 154 6.00 -10.52 11.53
C LEU A 154 7.16 -11.45 11.89
N ASN A 155 7.78 -12.07 10.89
CA ASN A 155 8.94 -12.94 11.06
C ASN A 155 10.27 -12.19 11.10
N ALA A 156 10.26 -10.85 11.05
CA ALA A 156 11.45 -9.98 11.03
C ALA A 156 12.56 -10.57 10.14
N PRO A 157 12.32 -10.71 8.81
CA PRO A 157 13.22 -11.42 7.93
C PRO A 157 14.57 -10.70 7.84
N ARG A 158 15.65 -11.48 7.63
CA ARG A 158 17.02 -10.94 7.57
C ARG A 158 17.69 -11.31 6.27
N TRP A 159 18.34 -10.34 5.67
CA TRP A 159 19.22 -10.53 4.52
C TRP A 159 20.46 -11.32 4.91
N ARG A 160 21.20 -11.86 3.92
CA ARG A 160 22.45 -12.60 4.16
C ARG A 160 23.54 -11.77 4.82
N ASP A 161 23.53 -10.46 4.62
CA ASP A 161 24.45 -9.54 5.27
C ASP A 161 24.09 -9.26 6.75
N GLY A 162 23.00 -9.84 7.25
CA GLY A 162 22.51 -9.68 8.61
C GLY A 162 21.56 -8.49 8.80
N THR A 163 21.34 -7.66 7.78
CA THR A 163 20.39 -6.54 7.85
C THR A 163 18.97 -7.08 8.04
N GLU A 164 18.28 -6.60 9.05
CA GLU A 164 16.91 -7.01 9.37
C GLU A 164 15.90 -6.08 8.71
N LEU A 165 14.86 -6.65 8.10
CA LEU A 165 13.65 -5.92 7.72
C LEU A 165 12.73 -5.85 8.94
N PRO A 166 12.57 -4.69 9.56
CA PRO A 166 11.90 -4.59 10.84
C PRO A 166 10.41 -4.87 10.76
N LEU A 167 9.86 -5.39 11.85
CA LEU A 167 8.42 -5.48 12.06
C LEU A 167 7.82 -4.08 12.02
N ARG A 168 6.77 -3.91 11.21
CA ARG A 168 5.93 -2.71 11.22
C ARG A 168 4.55 -3.05 11.78
N VAL A 169 4.11 -2.30 12.77
CA VAL A 169 2.76 -2.38 13.33
C VAL A 169 1.96 -1.17 12.87
N VAL A 170 0.72 -1.41 12.43
CA VAL A 170 -0.20 -0.36 11.99
C VAL A 170 -1.51 -0.48 12.75
N LEU A 171 -1.98 0.62 13.32
CA LEU A 171 -3.33 0.81 13.83
C LEU A 171 -4.04 1.83 12.95
N ALA A 172 -5.25 1.52 12.51
CA ALA A 172 -5.94 2.35 11.53
C ALA A 172 -7.41 2.52 11.84
N GLY A 173 -7.96 3.65 11.40
CA GLY A 173 -9.38 3.92 11.42
C GLY A 173 -9.83 4.58 10.13
N SER A 174 -11.05 4.27 9.67
CA SER A 174 -11.70 5.05 8.62
C SER A 174 -13.17 5.28 8.98
N TRP A 175 -13.65 6.46 8.63
CA TRP A 175 -15.02 6.88 8.88
C TRP A 175 -15.61 7.58 7.67
N GLN A 176 -16.79 7.16 7.28
CA GLN A 176 -17.52 7.71 6.13
C GLN A 176 -18.78 8.45 6.65
N PRO A 177 -18.68 9.72 7.10
CA PRO A 177 -19.82 10.45 7.69
C PRO A 177 -21.01 10.57 6.74
N VAL A 178 -20.73 10.79 5.47
CA VAL A 178 -21.69 10.79 4.35
C VAL A 178 -21.11 9.98 3.19
N ASP A 179 -21.92 9.63 2.21
CA ASP A 179 -21.50 8.76 1.11
C ASP A 179 -20.38 9.39 0.26
N GLU A 180 -20.30 10.72 0.25
CA GLU A 180 -19.36 11.52 -0.51
C GLU A 180 -18.02 11.76 0.20
N VAL A 181 -17.93 11.50 1.51
CA VAL A 181 -16.74 11.85 2.31
C VAL A 181 -16.24 10.63 3.06
N LEU A 182 -14.98 10.28 2.86
CA LEU A 182 -14.25 9.29 3.64
C LEU A 182 -13.05 9.94 4.32
N LEU A 183 -12.90 9.74 5.61
CA LEU A 183 -11.77 10.15 6.42
C LEU A 183 -11.01 8.91 6.88
N ALA A 184 -9.68 8.98 6.93
CA ALA A 184 -8.83 7.88 7.38
C ALA A 184 -7.69 8.38 8.27
N LEU A 185 -7.29 7.56 9.23
CA LEU A 185 -6.15 7.77 10.11
C LEU A 185 -5.39 6.46 10.25
N ASP A 186 -4.09 6.50 9.98
CA ASP A 186 -3.16 5.40 10.23
C ASP A 186 -2.11 5.86 11.24
N LEU A 187 -1.86 5.05 12.24
CA LEU A 187 -0.76 5.18 13.18
C LEU A 187 0.15 3.98 12.98
N SER A 188 1.40 4.20 12.67
CA SER A 188 2.34 3.11 12.43
C SER A 188 3.62 3.29 13.21
N ARG A 189 4.21 2.15 13.59
CA ARG A 189 5.52 2.08 14.24
C ARG A 189 6.37 1.01 13.59
N GLU A 190 7.58 1.40 13.25
CA GLU A 190 8.62 0.52 12.71
C GLU A 190 9.92 0.79 13.45
N GLN A 191 10.41 -0.20 14.20
CA GLN A 191 11.50 -0.01 15.19
C GLN A 191 11.19 1.12 16.18
N SER A 192 11.95 2.24 16.09
CA SER A 192 11.77 3.44 16.90
C SER A 192 10.96 4.54 16.20
N ASP A 193 10.71 4.38 14.90
CA ASP A 193 10.07 5.40 14.10
C ASP A 193 8.55 5.28 14.19
N GLU A 194 7.91 6.36 14.61
CA GLU A 194 6.47 6.49 14.71
C GLU A 194 5.96 7.46 13.65
N ASP A 195 4.95 7.05 12.90
CA ASP A 195 4.31 7.89 11.89
C ASP A 195 2.80 7.93 12.11
N ALA A 196 2.22 9.11 11.96
CA ALA A 196 0.80 9.31 11.90
C ALA A 196 0.44 9.90 10.52
N ALA A 197 -0.53 9.31 9.85
CA ALA A 197 -1.01 9.78 8.56
C ALA A 197 -2.52 9.95 8.60
N PHE A 198 -2.99 11.10 8.11
CA PHE A 198 -4.40 11.42 7.94
C PHE A 198 -4.72 11.56 6.46
N GLY A 199 -5.85 10.97 6.03
CA GLY A 199 -6.34 11.04 4.66
C GLY A 199 -7.81 11.43 4.59
N ALA A 200 -8.17 12.12 3.50
CA ALA A 200 -9.54 12.45 3.17
C ALA A 200 -9.82 12.18 1.68
N GLU A 201 -10.96 11.60 1.39
CA GLU A 201 -11.48 11.42 0.03
C GLU A 201 -12.85 12.10 -0.06
N PHE A 202 -13.03 12.91 -1.11
CA PHE A 202 -14.27 13.60 -1.44
C PHE A 202 -14.75 13.12 -2.79
N ARG A 203 -15.89 12.46 -2.85
CA ARG A 203 -16.53 12.05 -4.09
C ARG A 203 -17.43 13.17 -4.60
N LEU A 204 -16.96 13.89 -5.63
CA LEU A 204 -17.70 15.02 -6.21
C LEU A 204 -18.92 14.56 -7.00
N ILE A 205 -18.77 13.49 -7.74
CA ILE A 205 -19.82 12.72 -8.44
C ILE A 205 -19.42 11.24 -8.38
N PRO A 206 -20.28 10.29 -8.68
CA PRO A 206 -19.96 8.86 -8.60
C PRO A 206 -18.69 8.44 -9.37
N GLN A 207 -18.32 9.19 -10.42
CA GLN A 207 -17.19 8.89 -11.29
C GLN A 207 -15.93 9.70 -10.96
N LEU A 208 -16.00 10.71 -10.08
CA LEU A 208 -14.87 11.62 -9.83
C LEU A 208 -14.67 11.86 -8.33
N GLY A 209 -13.48 11.57 -7.85
CA GLY A 209 -13.06 11.80 -6.48
C GLY A 209 -11.80 12.63 -6.36
N LEU A 210 -11.73 13.48 -5.33
CA LEU A 210 -10.53 14.18 -4.89
C LEU A 210 -10.02 13.56 -3.60
N ARG A 211 -8.71 13.54 -3.42
CA ARG A 211 -8.05 12.93 -2.26
C ARG A 211 -6.97 13.85 -1.74
N PHE A 212 -6.78 13.86 -0.42
CA PHE A 212 -5.76 14.63 0.27
C PHE A 212 -5.18 13.80 1.41
N GLY A 213 -3.91 14.03 1.70
CA GLY A 213 -3.22 13.34 2.78
C GLY A 213 -2.16 14.22 3.43
N VAL A 214 -1.92 13.96 4.71
CA VAL A 214 -0.80 14.50 5.48
C VAL A 214 -0.20 13.40 6.34
N GLY A 215 1.13 13.34 6.41
CA GLY A 215 1.88 12.40 7.26
C GLY A 215 2.94 13.14 8.06
N THR A 216 3.37 12.59 9.19
CA THR A 216 4.18 13.28 10.19
C THR A 216 5.66 12.91 10.17
N ALA A 217 6.01 11.70 9.75
CA ALA A 217 7.40 11.21 9.83
C ALA A 217 7.93 10.71 8.46
N PRO A 218 8.55 11.57 7.66
CA PRO A 218 8.65 13.03 7.78
C PRO A 218 7.32 13.74 7.48
N LEU A 219 7.23 15.02 7.82
CA LEU A 219 6.06 15.82 7.41
C LEU A 219 5.95 15.84 5.88
N ARG A 220 4.88 15.25 5.34
CA ARG A 220 4.63 15.11 3.92
C ARG A 220 3.17 15.40 3.60
N PHE A 221 2.93 15.87 2.41
CA PHE A 221 1.59 16.20 1.90
C PHE A 221 1.34 15.43 0.62
N ALA A 222 0.09 15.06 0.41
CA ALA A 222 -0.33 14.44 -0.83
C ALA A 222 -1.69 14.98 -1.28
N ALA A 223 -1.89 14.98 -2.58
CA ALA A 223 -3.17 15.24 -3.21
C ALA A 223 -3.36 14.29 -4.40
N GLY A 224 -4.60 14.01 -4.75
CA GLY A 224 -4.86 13.13 -5.88
C GLY A 224 -6.28 13.22 -6.38
N LEU A 225 -6.48 12.59 -7.51
CA LEU A 225 -7.79 12.46 -8.14
C LEU A 225 -8.04 11.00 -8.57
N ALA A 226 -9.30 10.63 -8.62
CA ALA A 226 -9.76 9.38 -9.16
C ALA A 226 -10.88 9.64 -10.16
N ALA A 227 -10.83 8.96 -11.30
CA ALA A 227 -11.90 8.98 -12.28
C ALA A 227 -12.28 7.55 -12.66
N ALA A 228 -13.57 7.26 -12.87
CA ALA A 228 -14.04 5.94 -13.24
C ALA A 228 -14.99 6.01 -14.43
N VAL A 229 -14.84 5.09 -15.38
CA VAL A 229 -15.73 4.92 -16.53
C VAL A 229 -16.06 3.43 -16.65
N GLY A 230 -17.30 3.08 -16.33
CA GLY A 230 -17.72 1.68 -16.27
C GLY A 230 -16.86 0.90 -15.26
N PRO A 231 -16.30 -0.26 -15.66
CA PRO A 231 -15.49 -1.08 -14.76
C PRO A 231 -14.06 -0.56 -14.58
N VAL A 232 -13.62 0.46 -15.33
CA VAL A 232 -12.25 0.95 -15.33
C VAL A 232 -12.14 2.23 -14.54
N GLY A 233 -11.19 2.28 -13.59
CA GLY A 233 -10.82 3.45 -12.81
C GLY A 233 -9.40 3.89 -13.11
N PHE A 234 -9.20 5.20 -13.21
CA PHE A 234 -7.90 5.87 -13.26
C PHE A 234 -7.65 6.60 -11.95
N GLU A 235 -6.44 6.55 -11.46
CA GLU A 235 -6.02 7.23 -10.25
C GLU A 235 -4.72 7.99 -10.50
N TYR A 236 -4.63 9.17 -9.93
CA TYR A 236 -3.42 9.97 -9.91
C TYR A 236 -3.17 10.48 -8.50
N ALA A 237 -1.91 10.44 -8.06
CA ALA A 237 -1.49 11.07 -6.82
C ALA A 237 -0.19 11.87 -7.03
N TYR A 238 -0.13 12.99 -6.36
CA TYR A 238 1.04 13.83 -6.19
C TYR A 238 1.41 13.80 -4.71
N GLN A 239 2.67 13.49 -4.43
CA GLN A 239 3.21 13.51 -3.06
C GLN A 239 4.36 14.50 -2.99
N PHE A 240 4.33 15.36 -2.00
CA PHE A 240 5.40 16.28 -1.69
C PHE A 240 6.21 15.77 -0.50
N HIS A 241 7.53 15.67 -0.69
CA HIS A 241 8.49 15.35 0.36
C HIS A 241 9.42 16.53 0.60
N PRO A 242 9.62 17.01 1.87
CA PRO A 242 10.34 18.26 2.15
C PRO A 242 11.81 18.24 1.74
N VAL A 243 12.43 17.07 1.62
CA VAL A 243 13.86 16.90 1.32
C VAL A 243 14.09 16.32 -0.07
N LEU A 244 13.32 15.31 -0.49
CA LEU A 244 13.62 14.50 -1.69
C LEU A 244 12.89 15.07 -2.89
N LYS A 245 12.01 15.79 -3.05
CA LYS A 245 11.18 16.25 -4.16
C LYS A 245 9.82 15.54 -4.22
N GLU A 246 9.11 15.88 -5.29
CA GLU A 246 7.77 15.34 -5.57
C GLU A 246 7.84 13.93 -6.16
N SER A 247 6.79 13.15 -5.90
CA SER A 247 6.52 11.88 -6.55
C SER A 247 5.16 11.93 -7.24
N HIS A 248 5.10 11.35 -8.43
CA HIS A 248 3.86 11.18 -9.19
C HIS A 248 3.51 9.71 -9.26
N VAL A 249 2.28 9.36 -8.91
CA VAL A 249 1.79 7.99 -8.94
C VAL A 249 0.58 7.91 -9.86
N PHE A 250 0.61 6.98 -10.80
CA PHE A 250 -0.46 6.71 -11.75
C PHE A 250 -0.98 5.30 -11.52
N GLY A 251 -2.28 5.15 -11.42
CA GLY A 251 -2.95 3.87 -11.22
C GLY A 251 -4.05 3.64 -12.24
N LEU A 252 -4.17 2.39 -12.69
CA LEU A 252 -5.34 1.89 -13.41
C LEU A 252 -5.88 0.69 -12.64
N ARG A 253 -7.19 0.62 -12.52
CA ARG A 253 -7.88 -0.53 -11.93
C ARG A 253 -9.07 -0.94 -12.79
N ALA A 254 -9.41 -2.20 -12.75
CA ALA A 254 -10.61 -2.73 -13.34
C ALA A 254 -11.33 -3.66 -12.36
N ALA A 255 -12.65 -3.60 -12.31
CA ALA A 255 -13.49 -4.43 -11.46
C ALA A 255 -14.59 -5.09 -12.30
N TRP A 256 -14.80 -6.38 -12.09
CA TRP A 256 -15.85 -7.17 -12.75
C TRP A 256 -16.80 -7.72 -11.69
N HIS A 257 -18.08 -7.41 -11.84
CA HIS A 257 -19.17 -7.81 -10.93
C HIS A 257 -19.85 -9.11 -11.34
#